data_f851f99c22267bd03ae08827e77aed67
#
_entry.id   f851f99c22267bd03ae08827e77aed67
#
_cell.length_a   1.000
_cell.length_b   1.000
_cell.length_c   1.000
_cell.angle_alpha   90.00
_cell.angle_beta   90.00
_cell.angle_gamma   90.00
#
_symmetry.space_group_name_H-M   'P 1'
#
loop_
_entity.id
_entity.type
_entity.pdbx_description
1 polymer ?
#
loop_
_entity_poly.entity_id
_entity_poly.type
_entity_poly.pdbx_seq_one_letter_code
_entity_poly.pdbx_strand_id
1 'polypeptide(L)'
;MLDSIQILPADTKVDVRTLGRVFQKTTGTYKFYWFLSLLELACRQGRPRFSGREIAAQMIACAWYPRVYFRLSFGYQEKLAGVIDELEQQGGIDEQIEKHSDALADFLFESKYLTGEMCRALTRYVPTRFLSPWLHSNDDSEVKRLSYSLHNQCLYAIFKDRNGPSYEINPLWLDYLRTHYGILTDFANWHLLRFLQQRNPNVPNIADKLIARNQRPSMNEQRKFWAFVMQKQHGVESLYTGSVLHEMRGCDLDHFIPWRFVAHNQLWNLIPVEKSVNCRKNDRLPDLA
;
A
#
# COMPACT_ATOMS: atom_id res chain seq x y z
N MET A 1 23.49 6.83 12.23
CA MET A 1 22.16 6.25 11.95
C MET A 1 22.24 4.80 12.36
N LEU A 2 21.54 4.42 13.42
CA LEU A 2 21.40 3.01 13.82
C LEU A 2 20.58 2.34 12.73
N ASP A 3 21.24 1.58 11.84
CA ASP A 3 20.57 0.58 11.03
C ASP A 3 20.01 -0.44 12.01
N SER A 4 18.76 -0.25 12.42
CA SER A 4 18.03 -1.29 13.13
C SER A 4 17.93 -2.47 12.18
N ILE A 5 18.80 -3.46 12.39
CA ILE A 5 18.70 -4.75 11.72
C ILE A 5 17.37 -5.33 12.21
N GLN A 6 16.34 -5.21 11.41
CA GLN A 6 15.10 -5.94 11.64
C GLN A 6 15.45 -7.42 11.55
N ILE A 7 15.45 -8.10 12.69
CA ILE A 7 15.76 -9.52 12.77
C ILE A 7 14.50 -10.27 12.34
N LEU A 8 14.49 -10.77 11.11
CA LEU A 8 13.46 -11.72 10.66
C LEU A 8 13.59 -13.03 11.44
N PRO A 9 12.51 -13.80 11.64
CA PRO A 9 12.55 -15.09 12.30
C PRO A 9 13.60 -15.99 11.65
N ALA A 10 14.49 -16.55 12.49
CA ALA A 10 15.56 -17.41 12.01
C ALA A 10 14.98 -18.74 11.47
N ASP A 11 15.58 -19.25 10.39
CA ASP A 11 15.29 -20.55 9.84
C ASP A 11 16.61 -21.20 9.37
N THR A 12 16.69 -22.53 9.45
CA THR A 12 17.88 -23.27 9.04
C THR A 12 17.79 -23.79 7.61
N LYS A 13 16.60 -23.78 7.00
CA LYS A 13 16.33 -24.32 5.66
C LYS A 13 16.41 -23.26 4.57
N VAL A 14 16.26 -21.97 4.93
CA VAL A 14 16.24 -20.85 3.98
C VAL A 14 17.18 -19.72 4.41
N ASP A 15 17.75 -19.03 3.42
CA ASP A 15 18.67 -17.91 3.69
C ASP A 15 17.90 -16.60 4.04
N VAL A 16 17.42 -16.54 5.27
CA VAL A 16 16.69 -15.40 5.82
C VAL A 16 17.57 -14.14 5.87
N ARG A 17 18.91 -14.28 6.02
CA ARG A 17 19.83 -13.13 6.07
C ARG A 17 19.82 -12.36 4.75
N THR A 18 19.79 -13.05 3.64
CA THR A 18 19.69 -12.44 2.31
C THR A 18 18.32 -11.77 2.12
N LEU A 19 17.22 -12.40 2.57
CA LEU A 19 15.89 -11.77 2.56
C LEU A 19 15.90 -10.46 3.36
N GLY A 20 16.51 -10.42 4.54
CA GLY A 20 16.62 -9.22 5.37
C GLY A 20 17.37 -8.04 4.70
N ARG A 21 18.10 -8.30 3.62
CA ARG A 21 18.88 -7.29 2.87
C ARG A 21 18.27 -6.89 1.53
N VAL A 22 17.18 -7.54 1.10
CA VAL A 22 16.62 -7.37 -0.26
C VAL A 22 16.20 -5.93 -0.57
N PHE A 23 15.84 -5.15 0.46
CA PHE A 23 15.40 -3.77 0.34
C PHE A 23 16.50 -2.72 0.55
N GLN A 24 17.76 -3.11 0.86
CA GLN A 24 18.85 -2.15 1.09
C GLN A 24 19.16 -1.28 -0.14
N LYS A 25 19.01 -1.83 -1.34
CA LYS A 25 19.20 -1.11 -2.61
C LYS A 25 17.90 -1.09 -3.38
N THR A 26 17.11 -0.02 -3.21
CA THR A 26 15.83 0.20 -3.90
C THR A 26 15.78 1.59 -4.51
N THR A 27 15.39 1.66 -5.77
CA THR A 27 15.23 2.91 -6.52
C THR A 27 13.78 3.27 -6.78
N GLY A 28 12.86 2.32 -6.60
CA GLY A 28 11.43 2.47 -6.79
C GLY A 28 10.64 1.53 -5.88
N THR A 29 9.32 1.60 -5.94
CA THR A 29 8.42 0.82 -5.07
C THR A 29 8.30 -0.65 -5.49
N TYR A 30 8.77 -1.02 -6.67
CA TYR A 30 8.57 -2.35 -7.27
C TYR A 30 8.93 -3.52 -6.37
N LYS A 31 10.10 -3.50 -5.69
CA LYS A 31 10.54 -4.61 -4.84
C LYS A 31 9.62 -4.83 -3.66
N PHE A 32 9.05 -3.76 -3.09
CA PHE A 32 8.14 -3.87 -1.97
C PHE A 32 6.82 -4.50 -2.41
N TYR A 33 6.19 -3.95 -3.45
CA TYR A 33 4.92 -4.48 -3.95
C TYR A 33 5.07 -5.86 -4.59
N TRP A 34 6.21 -6.17 -5.21
CA TRP A 34 6.56 -7.50 -5.66
C TRP A 34 6.55 -8.51 -4.51
N PHE A 35 7.24 -8.21 -3.42
CA PHE A 35 7.32 -9.10 -2.27
C PHE A 35 5.98 -9.23 -1.55
N LEU A 36 5.26 -8.13 -1.33
CA LEU A 36 3.90 -8.17 -0.78
C LEU A 36 2.97 -9.04 -1.64
N SER A 37 3.05 -8.92 -2.97
CA SER A 37 2.24 -9.74 -3.88
C SER A 37 2.57 -11.23 -3.77
N LEU A 38 3.85 -11.59 -3.66
CA LEU A 38 4.25 -12.98 -3.46
C LEU A 38 3.74 -13.53 -2.12
N LEU A 39 3.77 -12.73 -1.05
CA LEU A 39 3.24 -13.11 0.26
C LEU A 39 1.72 -13.37 0.19
N GLU A 40 0.96 -12.43 -0.37
CA GLU A 40 -0.50 -12.56 -0.52
C GLU A 40 -0.87 -13.80 -1.33
N LEU A 41 -0.28 -13.96 -2.51
CA LEU A 41 -0.58 -15.09 -3.40
C LEU A 41 -0.17 -16.43 -2.77
N ALA A 42 1.00 -16.51 -2.12
CA ALA A 42 1.46 -17.72 -1.45
C ALA A 42 0.54 -18.15 -0.31
N CYS A 43 -0.02 -17.21 0.44
CA CYS A 43 -0.91 -17.50 1.55
C CYS A 43 -2.35 -17.78 1.10
N ARG A 44 -2.87 -17.01 0.14
CA ARG A 44 -4.27 -17.09 -0.32
C ARG A 44 -4.55 -18.29 -1.21
N GLN A 45 -3.67 -18.56 -2.20
CA GLN A 45 -4.01 -19.52 -3.26
C GLN A 45 -3.53 -20.95 -3.01
N GLY A 46 -2.73 -21.20 -2.00
CA GLY A 46 -2.29 -22.55 -1.63
C GLY A 46 -1.35 -23.25 -2.62
N ARG A 47 -0.98 -22.61 -3.75
CA ARG A 47 -0.08 -23.14 -4.77
C ARG A 47 1.23 -22.36 -4.85
N PRO A 48 2.31 -22.96 -5.36
CA PRO A 48 3.61 -22.30 -5.39
C PRO A 48 3.87 -21.46 -6.65
N ARG A 49 3.10 -21.65 -7.75
CA ARG A 49 3.41 -21.05 -9.06
C ARG A 49 2.36 -20.05 -9.49
N PHE A 50 2.82 -18.88 -9.94
CA PHE A 50 2.02 -17.74 -10.35
C PHE A 50 2.50 -17.19 -11.69
N SER A 51 1.57 -16.78 -12.56
CA SER A 51 1.87 -16.06 -13.79
C SER A 51 2.29 -14.62 -13.52
N GLY A 52 3.01 -14.02 -14.46
CA GLY A 52 3.34 -12.59 -14.39
C GLY A 52 2.12 -11.68 -14.34
N ARG A 53 0.98 -12.11 -14.93
CA ARG A 53 -0.27 -11.38 -14.88
C ARG A 53 -0.89 -11.38 -13.48
N GLU A 54 -0.88 -12.52 -12.79
CA GLU A 54 -1.40 -12.62 -11.41
C GLU A 54 -0.60 -11.74 -10.47
N ILE A 55 0.74 -11.80 -10.56
CA ILE A 55 1.60 -10.96 -9.71
C ILE A 55 1.40 -9.48 -10.03
N ALA A 56 1.29 -9.10 -11.31
CA ALA A 56 1.04 -7.71 -11.71
C ALA A 56 -0.31 -7.20 -11.16
N ALA A 57 -1.38 -8.00 -11.26
CA ALA A 57 -2.68 -7.68 -10.69
C ALA A 57 -2.59 -7.47 -9.18
N GLN A 58 -1.91 -8.36 -8.46
CA GLN A 58 -1.72 -8.24 -7.02
C GLN A 58 -0.84 -7.05 -6.64
N MET A 59 0.22 -6.72 -7.41
CA MET A 59 1.04 -5.52 -7.19
C MET A 59 0.20 -4.24 -7.29
N ILE A 60 -0.66 -4.15 -8.30
CA ILE A 60 -1.57 -3.03 -8.49
C ILE A 60 -2.53 -2.95 -7.31
N ALA A 61 -3.15 -4.05 -6.92
CA ALA A 61 -4.10 -4.10 -5.81
C ALA A 61 -3.47 -3.68 -4.46
N CYS A 62 -2.26 -4.14 -4.15
CA CYS A 62 -1.52 -3.72 -2.95
C CYS A 62 -1.15 -2.23 -2.98
N ALA A 63 -0.93 -1.67 -4.17
CA ALA A 63 -0.53 -0.28 -4.35
C ALA A 63 -1.70 0.68 -4.59
N TRP A 64 -2.91 0.17 -4.81
CA TRP A 64 -4.09 0.93 -5.19
C TRP A 64 -4.46 1.98 -4.16
N TYR A 65 -4.68 1.57 -2.93
CA TYR A 65 -5.15 2.45 -1.86
C TYR A 65 -4.20 3.62 -1.57
N PRO A 66 -2.88 3.42 -1.35
CA PRO A 66 -1.97 4.55 -1.18
C PRO A 66 -1.90 5.46 -2.40
N ARG A 67 -2.04 4.93 -3.63
CA ARG A 67 -1.98 5.73 -4.85
C ARG A 67 -3.28 6.45 -5.17
N VAL A 68 -4.39 5.71 -5.24
CA VAL A 68 -5.68 6.27 -5.68
C VAL A 68 -6.31 7.10 -4.58
N TYR A 69 -6.39 6.59 -3.36
CA TYR A 69 -7.08 7.28 -2.29
C TYR A 69 -6.26 8.43 -1.70
N PHE A 70 -4.97 8.22 -1.43
CA PHE A 70 -4.12 9.24 -0.79
C PHE A 70 -3.22 10.02 -1.75
N ARG A 71 -3.20 9.66 -3.03
CA ARG A 71 -2.38 10.32 -4.06
C ARG A 71 -0.88 10.35 -3.70
N LEU A 72 -0.37 9.33 -3.02
CA LEU A 72 1.04 9.29 -2.66
C LEU A 72 1.91 9.22 -3.92
N SER A 73 3.00 9.99 -3.89
CA SER A 73 4.05 9.88 -4.91
C SER A 73 4.88 8.62 -4.65
N PHE A 74 5.03 7.77 -5.65
CA PHE A 74 5.92 6.61 -5.61
C PHE A 74 7.34 6.94 -6.10
N GLY A 75 7.53 8.14 -6.61
CA GLY A 75 8.78 8.64 -7.17
C GLY A 75 8.65 9.04 -8.64
N TYR A 76 9.69 9.70 -9.14
CA TYR A 76 9.74 10.13 -10.54
C TYR A 76 9.96 8.90 -11.45
N GLN A 77 9.22 8.84 -12.56
CA GLN A 77 9.27 7.75 -13.56
C GLN A 77 8.81 6.36 -13.03
N GLU A 78 8.02 6.31 -11.97
CA GLU A 78 7.48 5.07 -11.43
C GLU A 78 6.32 4.56 -12.30
N LYS A 79 6.54 3.46 -13.05
CA LYS A 79 5.53 2.92 -13.97
C LYS A 79 4.32 2.32 -13.25
N LEU A 80 4.48 1.79 -12.03
CA LEU A 80 3.37 1.24 -11.25
C LEU A 80 2.33 2.33 -10.95
N ALA A 81 2.77 3.54 -10.55
CA ALA A 81 1.89 4.68 -10.36
C ALA A 81 1.15 5.04 -11.66
N GLY A 82 1.87 5.11 -12.78
CA GLY A 82 1.26 5.43 -14.09
C GLY A 82 0.22 4.40 -14.54
N VAL A 83 0.50 3.11 -14.35
CA VAL A 83 -0.47 2.02 -14.64
C VAL A 83 -1.72 2.14 -13.77
N ILE A 84 -1.56 2.44 -12.47
CA ILE A 84 -2.70 2.64 -11.56
C ILE A 84 -3.53 3.85 -11.99
N ASP A 85 -2.89 4.97 -12.31
CA ASP A 85 -3.56 6.19 -12.75
C ASP A 85 -4.34 5.95 -14.06
N GLU A 86 -3.78 5.18 -14.99
CA GLU A 86 -4.45 4.79 -16.25
C GLU A 86 -5.68 3.92 -15.98
N LEU A 87 -5.57 2.91 -15.12
CA LEU A 87 -6.68 2.04 -14.74
C LEU A 87 -7.79 2.80 -14.01
N GLU A 88 -7.45 3.72 -13.12
CA GLU A 88 -8.42 4.59 -12.45
C GLU A 88 -9.17 5.47 -13.46
N GLN A 89 -8.48 6.07 -14.42
CA GLN A 89 -9.08 6.92 -15.47
C GLN A 89 -9.99 6.14 -16.42
N GLN A 90 -9.69 4.89 -16.71
CA GLN A 90 -10.55 4.04 -17.54
C GLN A 90 -11.90 3.79 -16.88
N GLY A 91 -11.99 3.87 -15.56
CA GLY A 91 -13.20 3.59 -14.80
C GLY A 91 -13.61 2.12 -14.84
N GLY A 92 -14.79 1.82 -14.31
CA GLY A 92 -15.35 0.47 -14.36
C GLY A 92 -14.95 -0.44 -13.21
N ILE A 93 -14.15 0.06 -12.24
CA ILE A 93 -13.87 -0.63 -10.99
C ILE A 93 -14.90 -0.13 -9.97
N ASP A 94 -15.67 -1.08 -9.40
CA ASP A 94 -16.66 -0.78 -8.38
C ASP A 94 -15.98 -0.34 -7.06
N GLU A 95 -16.55 0.65 -6.39
CA GLU A 95 -16.02 1.19 -5.12
C GLU A 95 -15.88 0.11 -4.03
N GLN A 96 -16.75 -0.92 -4.03
CA GLN A 96 -16.65 -2.01 -3.08
C GLN A 96 -15.47 -2.94 -3.40
N ILE A 97 -15.18 -3.14 -4.69
CA ILE A 97 -14.01 -3.92 -5.16
C ILE A 97 -12.71 -3.20 -4.77
N GLU A 98 -12.65 -1.88 -4.95
CA GLU A 98 -11.46 -1.06 -4.62
C GLU A 98 -11.05 -1.14 -3.13
N LYS A 99 -12.02 -1.35 -2.24
CA LYS A 99 -11.78 -1.44 -0.79
C LYS A 99 -11.13 -2.73 -0.34
N HIS A 100 -11.14 -3.77 -1.18
CA HIS A 100 -10.63 -5.09 -0.87
C HIS A 100 -9.54 -5.51 -1.85
N SER A 101 -8.30 -5.52 -1.39
CA SER A 101 -7.13 -5.82 -2.22
C SER A 101 -7.27 -7.15 -2.99
N ASP A 102 -7.82 -8.19 -2.37
CA ASP A 102 -8.00 -9.49 -3.00
C ASP A 102 -9.04 -9.44 -4.12
N ALA A 103 -10.19 -8.81 -3.86
CA ALA A 103 -11.25 -8.66 -4.87
C ALA A 103 -10.77 -7.82 -6.05
N LEU A 104 -9.98 -6.77 -5.79
CA LEU A 104 -9.39 -5.95 -6.83
C LEU A 104 -8.37 -6.73 -7.66
N ALA A 105 -7.52 -7.54 -7.02
CA ALA A 105 -6.55 -8.37 -7.72
C ALA A 105 -7.24 -9.39 -8.65
N ASP A 106 -8.28 -10.06 -8.16
CA ASP A 106 -9.05 -11.04 -8.93
C ASP A 106 -9.79 -10.37 -10.10
N PHE A 107 -10.43 -9.22 -9.87
CA PHE A 107 -11.05 -8.42 -10.93
C PHE A 107 -10.05 -8.03 -12.01
N LEU A 108 -8.89 -7.48 -11.63
CA LEU A 108 -7.86 -7.05 -12.58
C LEU A 108 -7.29 -8.23 -13.36
N PHE A 109 -7.08 -9.37 -12.72
CA PHE A 109 -6.59 -10.57 -13.39
C PHE A 109 -7.52 -11.05 -14.50
N GLU A 110 -8.83 -11.04 -14.27
CA GLU A 110 -9.84 -11.47 -15.24
C GLU A 110 -10.22 -10.40 -16.26
N SER A 111 -10.04 -9.13 -15.94
CA SER A 111 -10.47 -8.00 -16.74
C SER A 111 -9.62 -7.79 -18.00
N LYS A 112 -10.22 -7.18 -19.03
CA LYS A 112 -9.50 -6.69 -20.20
C LYS A 112 -8.67 -5.41 -19.94
N TYR A 113 -8.92 -4.72 -18.83
CA TYR A 113 -8.26 -3.45 -18.50
C TYR A 113 -6.77 -3.65 -18.21
N LEU A 114 -6.38 -4.72 -17.52
CA LEU A 114 -4.98 -5.04 -17.30
C LEU A 114 -4.36 -5.63 -18.57
N THR A 115 -3.70 -4.81 -19.36
CA THR A 115 -3.12 -5.23 -20.64
C THR A 115 -1.80 -6.03 -20.45
N GLY A 116 -1.43 -6.80 -21.48
CA GLY A 116 -0.15 -7.51 -21.48
C GLY A 116 1.06 -6.55 -21.46
N GLU A 117 0.92 -5.33 -21.96
CA GLU A 117 1.96 -4.30 -21.88
C GLU A 117 2.16 -3.80 -20.46
N MET A 118 1.08 -3.49 -19.74
CA MET A 118 1.12 -3.13 -18.31
C MET A 118 1.79 -4.23 -17.49
N CYS A 119 1.39 -5.50 -17.68
CA CYS A 119 2.02 -6.62 -16.99
C CYS A 119 3.54 -6.68 -17.25
N ARG A 120 3.96 -6.57 -18.53
CA ARG A 120 5.39 -6.53 -18.90
C ARG A 120 6.11 -5.34 -18.29
N ALA A 121 5.49 -4.15 -18.26
CA ALA A 121 6.09 -2.96 -17.66
C ALA A 121 6.39 -3.16 -16.17
N LEU A 122 5.49 -3.83 -15.44
CA LEU A 122 5.63 -4.07 -14.00
C LEU A 122 6.58 -5.24 -13.67
N THR A 123 6.65 -6.26 -14.52
CA THR A 123 7.41 -7.49 -14.22
C THR A 123 8.72 -7.62 -14.99
N ARG A 124 9.15 -6.57 -15.72
CA ARG A 124 10.33 -6.64 -16.60
C ARG A 124 11.64 -6.86 -15.86
N TYR A 125 11.88 -6.10 -14.80
CA TYR A 125 13.18 -6.06 -14.12
C TYR A 125 13.11 -6.54 -12.67
N VAL A 126 11.98 -6.32 -12.00
CA VAL A 126 11.88 -6.60 -10.56
C VAL A 126 12.14 -8.06 -10.21
N PRO A 127 11.72 -9.08 -11.01
CA PRO A 127 11.93 -10.47 -10.63
C PRO A 127 13.41 -10.84 -10.52
N THR A 128 14.22 -10.39 -11.47
CA THR A 128 15.68 -10.67 -11.47
C THR A 128 16.41 -9.83 -10.44
N ARG A 129 16.04 -8.53 -10.30
CA ARG A 129 16.63 -7.62 -9.32
C ARG A 129 16.27 -8.00 -7.87
N PHE A 130 15.16 -8.65 -7.66
CA PHE A 130 14.79 -9.17 -6.34
C PHE A 130 15.64 -10.37 -5.95
N LEU A 131 15.92 -11.30 -6.88
CA LEU A 131 16.74 -12.50 -6.66
C LEU A 131 18.25 -12.23 -6.67
N SER A 132 18.69 -11.12 -7.24
CA SER A 132 20.10 -10.77 -7.37
C SER A 132 20.92 -10.94 -6.09
N PRO A 133 20.44 -10.63 -4.86
CA PRO A 133 21.20 -10.85 -3.64
C PRO A 133 21.56 -12.31 -3.33
N TRP A 134 20.68 -13.27 -3.69
CA TRP A 134 20.96 -14.70 -3.50
C TRP A 134 21.91 -15.25 -4.55
N LEU A 135 21.82 -14.73 -5.78
CA LEU A 135 22.52 -15.30 -6.93
C LEU A 135 23.81 -14.54 -7.28
N HIS A 136 24.11 -13.47 -6.53
CA HIS A 136 25.31 -12.64 -6.69
C HIS A 136 25.56 -12.17 -8.13
N SER A 137 24.51 -12.01 -8.93
CA SER A 137 24.55 -11.55 -10.31
C SER A 137 23.55 -10.41 -10.56
N ASN A 138 23.94 -9.46 -11.43
CA ASN A 138 23.09 -8.41 -11.93
C ASN A 138 22.69 -8.60 -13.39
N ASP A 139 23.16 -9.68 -14.03
CA ASP A 139 22.74 -10.06 -15.38
C ASP A 139 21.40 -10.81 -15.33
N ASP A 140 20.40 -10.27 -16.01
CA ASP A 140 19.04 -10.80 -15.98
C ASP A 140 18.95 -12.23 -16.56
N SER A 141 19.77 -12.56 -17.56
CA SER A 141 19.77 -13.88 -18.20
C SER A 141 20.42 -14.90 -17.28
N GLU A 142 21.51 -14.51 -16.64
CA GLU A 142 22.20 -15.36 -15.67
C GLU A 142 21.34 -15.61 -14.44
N VAL A 143 20.73 -14.57 -13.86
CA VAL A 143 19.80 -14.70 -12.71
C VAL A 143 18.66 -15.65 -13.05
N LYS A 144 18.04 -15.52 -14.23
CA LYS A 144 17.00 -16.46 -14.68
C LYS A 144 17.52 -17.89 -14.71
N ARG A 145 18.66 -18.13 -15.37
CA ARG A 145 19.27 -19.45 -15.47
C ARG A 145 19.60 -20.05 -14.10
N LEU A 146 20.19 -19.26 -13.20
CA LEU A 146 20.58 -19.71 -11.87
C LEU A 146 19.37 -19.97 -10.95
N SER A 147 18.25 -19.26 -11.17
CA SER A 147 17.05 -19.42 -10.35
C SER A 147 16.42 -20.82 -10.43
N TYR A 148 16.67 -21.59 -11.48
CA TYR A 148 16.19 -22.97 -11.61
C TYR A 148 16.88 -23.94 -10.66
N SER A 149 18.09 -23.63 -10.20
CA SER A 149 18.82 -24.52 -9.30
C SER A 149 18.29 -24.38 -7.87
N LEU A 150 17.69 -25.43 -7.35
CA LEU A 150 17.24 -25.48 -5.96
C LEU A 150 18.40 -25.33 -4.97
N HIS A 151 19.64 -25.67 -5.38
CA HIS A 151 20.83 -25.48 -4.56
C HIS A 151 21.15 -24.02 -4.27
N ASN A 152 20.69 -23.10 -5.10
CA ASN A 152 20.88 -21.66 -4.88
C ASN A 152 19.96 -21.09 -3.79
N GLN A 153 19.03 -21.88 -3.27
CA GLN A 153 18.13 -21.53 -2.17
C GLN A 153 17.44 -20.16 -2.31
N CYS A 154 17.33 -19.66 -3.55
CA CYS A 154 16.66 -18.40 -3.79
C CYS A 154 15.13 -18.53 -3.61
N LEU A 155 14.45 -17.40 -3.42
CA LEU A 155 13.03 -17.36 -3.06
C LEU A 155 12.14 -18.08 -4.10
N TYR A 156 12.42 -17.91 -5.40
CA TYR A 156 11.64 -18.50 -6.49
C TYR A 156 12.48 -18.76 -7.74
N ALA A 157 11.97 -19.62 -8.61
CA ALA A 157 12.47 -19.82 -9.97
C ALA A 157 11.62 -19.05 -10.98
N ILE A 158 12.27 -18.62 -12.09
CA ILE A 158 11.63 -17.82 -13.14
C ILE A 158 11.48 -18.69 -14.40
N PHE A 159 10.26 -19.02 -14.79
CA PHE A 159 9.94 -19.82 -15.97
C PHE A 159 9.45 -18.95 -17.14
N LYS A 160 9.62 -19.49 -18.35
CA LYS A 160 9.06 -18.90 -19.56
C LYS A 160 7.95 -19.82 -20.06
N ASP A 161 6.72 -19.43 -19.84
CA ASP A 161 5.54 -20.13 -20.32
C ASP A 161 5.03 -19.56 -21.65
N ARG A 162 4.07 -20.23 -22.28
CA ARG A 162 3.46 -19.78 -23.55
C ARG A 162 2.83 -18.40 -23.45
N ASN A 163 2.25 -18.08 -22.30
CA ASN A 163 1.51 -16.83 -22.05
C ASN A 163 2.33 -15.76 -21.32
N GLY A 164 3.66 -15.92 -21.22
CA GLY A 164 4.55 -15.00 -20.54
C GLY A 164 5.33 -15.65 -19.41
N PRO A 165 6.02 -14.87 -18.58
CA PRO A 165 6.79 -15.40 -17.47
C PRO A 165 5.88 -15.93 -16.36
N SER A 166 6.34 -16.98 -15.66
CA SER A 166 5.77 -17.45 -14.41
C SER A 166 6.87 -17.63 -13.36
N TYR A 167 6.46 -17.63 -12.10
CA TYR A 167 7.36 -17.64 -10.96
C TYR A 167 6.90 -18.72 -9.99
N GLU A 168 7.80 -19.62 -9.64
CA GLU A 168 7.50 -20.73 -8.73
C GLU A 168 8.32 -20.59 -7.46
N ILE A 169 7.62 -20.36 -6.36
CA ILE A 169 8.23 -20.22 -5.04
C ILE A 169 8.84 -21.55 -4.63
N ASN A 170 10.08 -21.51 -4.17
CA ASN A 170 10.77 -22.68 -3.64
C ASN A 170 9.94 -23.26 -2.46
N PRO A 171 9.69 -24.57 -2.42
CA PRO A 171 8.88 -25.20 -1.38
C PRO A 171 9.31 -24.86 0.05
N LEU A 172 10.62 -24.77 0.31
CA LEU A 172 11.16 -24.40 1.63
C LEU A 172 10.80 -22.94 1.99
N TRP A 173 10.86 -22.05 1.00
CA TRP A 173 10.44 -20.66 1.17
C TRP A 173 8.93 -20.52 1.33
N LEU A 174 8.14 -21.34 0.63
CA LEU A 174 6.68 -21.29 0.72
C LEU A 174 6.19 -21.54 2.14
N ASP A 175 6.77 -22.53 2.83
CA ASP A 175 6.48 -22.84 4.23
C ASP A 175 6.87 -21.67 5.15
N TYR A 176 8.08 -21.13 4.98
CA TYR A 176 8.58 -19.98 5.74
C TYR A 176 7.70 -18.72 5.54
N LEU A 177 7.32 -18.40 4.28
CA LEU A 177 6.49 -17.24 3.97
C LEU A 177 5.12 -17.35 4.65
N ARG A 178 4.50 -18.51 4.63
CA ARG A 178 3.20 -18.76 5.26
C ARG A 178 3.27 -18.68 6.77
N THR A 179 4.27 -19.34 7.36
CA THR A 179 4.45 -19.37 8.81
C THR A 179 4.68 -17.96 9.38
N HIS A 180 5.41 -17.12 8.65
CA HIS A 180 5.82 -15.80 9.12
C HIS A 180 5.14 -14.64 8.37
N TYR A 181 3.98 -14.90 7.74
CA TYR A 181 3.28 -13.94 6.87
C TYR A 181 3.15 -12.55 7.49
N GLY A 182 2.63 -12.43 8.72
CA GLY A 182 2.42 -11.14 9.37
C GLY A 182 3.73 -10.37 9.58
N ILE A 183 4.77 -11.03 10.11
CA ILE A 183 6.09 -10.40 10.33
C ILE A 183 6.74 -9.96 9.02
N LEU A 184 6.59 -10.77 7.96
CA LEU A 184 7.17 -10.45 6.65
C LEU A 184 6.41 -9.33 5.95
N THR A 185 5.10 -9.27 6.13
CA THR A 185 4.26 -8.17 5.66
C THR A 185 4.64 -6.86 6.37
N ASP A 186 4.81 -6.88 7.69
CA ASP A 186 5.25 -5.71 8.47
C ASP A 186 6.67 -5.28 8.09
N PHE A 187 7.57 -6.23 7.84
CA PHE A 187 8.91 -5.95 7.34
C PHE A 187 8.90 -5.22 5.99
N ALA A 188 8.10 -5.70 5.04
CA ALA A 188 7.98 -5.06 3.74
C ALA A 188 7.33 -3.67 3.85
N ASN A 189 6.25 -3.53 4.63
CA ASN A 189 5.56 -2.27 4.86
C ASN A 189 6.42 -1.25 5.58
N TRP A 190 7.28 -1.66 6.53
CA TRP A 190 8.23 -0.76 7.18
C TRP A 190 9.22 -0.14 6.19
N HIS A 191 9.80 -0.97 5.31
CA HIS A 191 10.71 -0.48 4.28
C HIS A 191 10.00 0.39 3.24
N LEU A 192 8.78 0.02 2.84
CA LEU A 192 7.94 0.81 1.95
C LEU A 192 7.58 2.17 2.57
N LEU A 193 7.18 2.18 3.87
CA LEU A 193 6.89 3.40 4.62
C LEU A 193 8.08 4.37 4.58
N ARG A 194 9.28 3.89 4.92
CA ARG A 194 10.50 4.72 4.90
C ARG A 194 10.80 5.25 3.51
N PHE A 195 10.63 4.45 2.48
CA PHE A 195 10.82 4.85 1.09
C PHE A 195 9.81 5.93 0.67
N LEU A 196 8.53 5.72 0.96
CA LEU A 196 7.46 6.66 0.61
C LEU A 196 7.55 7.96 1.41
N GLN A 197 7.97 7.93 2.67
CA GLN A 197 8.17 9.13 3.47
C GLN A 197 9.21 10.07 2.84
N GLN A 198 10.28 9.52 2.25
CA GLN A 198 11.28 10.32 1.52
C GLN A 198 10.73 10.95 0.22
N ARG A 199 9.73 10.33 -0.39
CA ARG A 199 9.08 10.81 -1.63
C ARG A 199 7.90 11.75 -1.37
N ASN A 200 7.39 11.75 -0.13
CA ASN A 200 6.25 12.53 0.31
C ASN A 200 6.57 13.27 1.62
N PRO A 201 7.61 14.13 1.65
CA PRO A 201 8.12 14.72 2.89
C PRO A 201 7.09 15.57 3.62
N ASN A 202 6.14 16.19 2.89
CA ASN A 202 5.11 17.05 3.45
C ASN A 202 3.78 16.33 3.73
N VAL A 203 3.72 15.01 3.49
CA VAL A 203 2.51 14.22 3.75
C VAL A 203 2.62 13.56 5.12
N PRO A 204 1.74 13.92 6.07
CA PRO A 204 1.77 13.32 7.40
C PRO A 204 1.22 11.89 7.37
N ASN A 205 1.60 11.12 8.39
CA ASN A 205 0.98 9.86 8.75
C ASN A 205 0.90 8.81 7.62
N ILE A 206 1.99 8.65 6.87
CA ILE A 206 2.05 7.71 5.73
C ILE A 206 1.77 6.26 6.18
N ALA A 207 2.12 5.88 7.41
CA ALA A 207 1.83 4.55 7.94
C ALA A 207 0.35 4.17 7.83
N ASP A 208 -0.55 5.08 8.16
CA ASP A 208 -2.00 4.86 8.07
C ASP A 208 -2.57 4.94 6.64
N LYS A 209 -1.72 5.27 5.67
CA LYS A 209 -2.07 5.41 4.25
C LYS A 209 -1.64 4.23 3.39
N LEU A 210 -0.92 3.27 3.97
CA LEU A 210 -0.42 2.11 3.22
C LEU A 210 -1.47 1.02 3.05
N ILE A 211 -2.32 0.82 4.07
CA ILE A 211 -3.28 -0.29 4.11
C ILE A 211 -4.69 0.27 4.22
N ALA A 212 -5.58 -0.19 3.34
CA ALA A 212 -6.98 0.17 3.40
C ALA A 212 -7.59 -0.26 4.73
N ARG A 213 -8.24 0.68 5.42
CA ARG A 213 -9.00 0.39 6.63
C ARG A 213 -10.47 0.25 6.26
N ASN A 214 -11.10 -0.80 6.72
CA ASN A 214 -12.54 -1.03 6.49
C ASN A 214 -13.41 0.08 7.10
N GLN A 215 -12.92 0.77 8.13
CA GLN A 215 -13.64 1.87 8.79
C GLN A 215 -12.66 2.95 9.26
N ARG A 216 -13.08 4.21 9.13
CA ARG A 216 -12.38 5.33 9.76
C ARG A 216 -12.47 5.19 11.28
N PRO A 217 -11.44 5.56 12.06
CA PRO A 217 -11.52 5.60 13.51
C PRO A 217 -12.70 6.47 13.98
N SER A 218 -13.42 6.01 15.01
CA SER A 218 -14.52 6.78 15.61
C SER A 218 -14.04 8.13 16.16
N MET A 219 -14.89 9.15 16.06
CA MET A 219 -14.66 10.49 16.64
C MET A 219 -15.46 10.73 17.93
N ASN A 220 -15.88 9.67 18.62
CA ASN A 220 -16.72 9.80 19.81
C ASN A 220 -16.06 10.62 20.93
N GLU A 221 -14.78 10.43 21.17
CA GLU A 221 -14.05 11.17 22.21
C GLU A 221 -13.90 12.65 21.83
N GLN A 222 -13.67 12.95 20.58
CA GLN A 222 -13.60 14.31 20.06
C GLN A 222 -14.97 15.02 20.13
N ARG A 223 -16.07 14.29 19.87
CA ARG A 223 -17.42 14.79 20.06
C ARG A 223 -17.73 15.11 21.51
N LYS A 224 -17.34 14.26 22.45
CA LYS A 224 -17.48 14.53 23.89
C LYS A 224 -16.70 15.77 24.33
N PHE A 225 -15.46 15.89 23.85
CA PHE A 225 -14.63 17.07 24.11
C PHE A 225 -15.31 18.37 23.65
N TRP A 226 -15.77 18.43 22.40
CA TRP A 226 -16.43 19.62 21.87
C TRP A 226 -17.77 19.90 22.52
N ALA A 227 -18.54 18.88 22.91
CA ALA A 227 -19.77 19.06 23.70
C ALA A 227 -19.47 19.72 25.06
N PHE A 228 -18.40 19.30 25.74
CA PHE A 228 -17.95 19.91 26.99
C PHE A 228 -17.51 21.36 26.78
N VAL A 229 -16.75 21.67 25.73
CA VAL A 229 -16.35 23.06 25.40
C VAL A 229 -17.55 23.94 25.14
N MET A 230 -18.52 23.50 24.33
CA MET A 230 -19.74 24.25 24.04
C MET A 230 -20.54 24.54 25.33
N GLN A 231 -20.66 23.56 26.22
CA GLN A 231 -21.32 23.74 27.51
C GLN A 231 -20.61 24.79 28.40
N LYS A 232 -19.28 24.73 28.47
CA LYS A 232 -18.49 25.64 29.33
C LYS A 232 -18.42 27.08 28.81
N GLN A 233 -18.41 27.26 27.51
CA GLN A 233 -18.30 28.56 26.85
C GLN A 233 -19.65 29.14 26.44
N HIS A 234 -20.76 28.45 26.76
CA HIS A 234 -22.12 28.84 26.34
C HIS A 234 -22.32 28.92 24.84
N GLY A 235 -21.53 28.18 24.09
CA GLY A 235 -21.51 28.09 22.65
C GLY A 235 -20.10 28.22 22.05
N VAL A 236 -19.95 27.82 20.81
CA VAL A 236 -18.69 27.94 20.03
C VAL A 236 -19.08 28.53 18.67
N GLU A 237 -18.36 29.53 18.24
CA GLU A 237 -18.57 30.13 16.92
C GLU A 237 -18.09 29.18 15.81
N SER A 238 -18.94 28.93 14.83
CA SER A 238 -18.60 28.14 13.62
C SER A 238 -17.57 28.89 12.79
N LEU A 239 -16.43 28.29 12.54
CA LEU A 239 -15.32 28.92 11.80
C LEU A 239 -15.73 29.37 10.39
N TYR A 240 -16.71 28.69 9.77
CA TYR A 240 -17.09 28.96 8.38
C TYR A 240 -18.26 29.93 8.22
N THR A 241 -19.13 30.07 9.23
CA THR A 241 -20.36 30.86 9.12
C THR A 241 -20.46 31.99 10.13
N GLY A 242 -19.64 31.97 11.19
CA GLY A 242 -19.78 32.89 12.32
C GLY A 242 -21.00 32.60 13.21
N SER A 243 -21.80 31.59 12.92
CA SER A 243 -22.94 31.20 13.72
C SER A 243 -22.51 30.59 15.05
N VAL A 244 -23.22 30.87 16.14
CA VAL A 244 -22.92 30.25 17.44
C VAL A 244 -23.59 28.88 17.54
N LEU A 245 -22.80 27.86 17.77
CA LEU A 245 -23.20 26.47 17.96
C LEU A 245 -23.25 26.17 19.46
N HIS A 246 -24.44 25.88 20.00
CA HIS A 246 -24.63 25.70 21.45
C HIS A 246 -24.50 24.23 21.91
N GLU A 247 -24.72 23.27 21.01
CA GLU A 247 -24.67 21.83 21.30
C GLU A 247 -24.20 21.01 20.09
N MET A 248 -23.66 19.81 20.33
CA MET A 248 -23.25 18.92 19.26
C MET A 248 -24.42 18.27 18.49
N ARG A 249 -25.64 18.40 18.98
CA ARG A 249 -26.84 17.95 18.29
C ARG A 249 -27.07 18.80 17.04
N GLY A 250 -27.10 18.17 15.88
CA GLY A 250 -27.23 18.90 14.61
C GLY A 250 -25.92 19.40 14.02
N CYS A 251 -24.80 19.28 14.74
CA CYS A 251 -23.47 19.61 14.25
C CYS A 251 -22.69 18.35 13.84
N ASP A 252 -21.73 18.54 12.94
CA ASP A 252 -20.69 17.57 12.63
C ASP A 252 -19.33 18.07 13.13
N LEU A 253 -18.37 17.15 13.24
CA LEU A 253 -16.96 17.49 13.35
C LEU A 253 -16.33 17.41 11.97
N ASP A 254 -15.91 18.56 11.47
CA ASP A 254 -15.19 18.66 10.22
C ASP A 254 -13.68 18.59 10.43
N HIS A 255 -13.00 17.93 9.53
CA HIS A 255 -11.56 18.02 9.41
C HIS A 255 -11.20 19.28 8.63
N PHE A 256 -10.67 20.32 9.30
CA PHE A 256 -10.27 21.57 8.65
C PHE A 256 -9.32 21.30 7.48
N ILE A 257 -8.24 20.57 7.72
CA ILE A 257 -7.44 19.93 6.68
C ILE A 257 -8.07 18.56 6.41
N PRO A 258 -8.49 18.28 5.17
CA PRO A 258 -9.24 17.06 4.84
C PRO A 258 -8.62 15.77 5.37
N TRP A 259 -9.45 14.84 5.83
CA TRP A 259 -9.03 13.51 6.25
C TRP A 259 -8.10 12.82 5.24
N ARG A 260 -8.41 12.98 3.97
CA ARG A 260 -7.62 12.40 2.86
C ARG A 260 -6.16 12.86 2.87
N PHE A 261 -5.86 14.00 3.48
CA PHE A 261 -4.50 14.49 3.63
C PHE A 261 -3.85 14.09 4.95
N VAL A 262 -4.57 14.21 6.09
CA VAL A 262 -3.99 13.98 7.43
C VAL A 262 -4.07 12.54 7.91
N ALA A 263 -5.14 11.79 7.58
CA ALA A 263 -5.45 10.44 8.00
C ALA A 263 -5.47 10.21 9.54
N HIS A 264 -5.91 11.22 10.31
CA HIS A 264 -6.03 11.13 11.78
C HIS A 264 -7.18 12.02 12.32
N ASN A 265 -7.65 11.74 13.56
CA ASN A 265 -8.69 12.49 14.26
C ASN A 265 -8.14 13.33 15.42
N GLN A 266 -7.01 14.01 15.24
CA GLN A 266 -6.45 14.88 16.28
C GLN A 266 -7.27 16.14 16.44
N LEU A 267 -7.49 16.56 17.67
CA LEU A 267 -8.40 17.69 18.03
C LEU A 267 -8.04 19.02 17.36
N TRP A 268 -6.75 19.28 17.14
CA TRP A 268 -6.29 20.51 16.49
C TRP A 268 -6.83 20.69 15.06
N ASN A 269 -7.23 19.61 14.40
CA ASN A 269 -7.75 19.61 13.04
C ASN A 269 -9.27 19.37 12.97
N LEU A 270 -9.94 19.24 14.11
CA LEU A 270 -11.37 18.95 14.18
C LEU A 270 -12.13 20.14 14.76
N ILE A 271 -13.05 20.67 13.99
CA ILE A 271 -13.88 21.81 14.36
C ILE A 271 -15.36 21.45 14.27
N PRO A 272 -16.20 21.93 15.21
CA PRO A 272 -17.65 21.79 15.08
C PRO A 272 -18.19 22.72 14.01
N VAL A 273 -19.06 22.19 13.17
CA VAL A 273 -19.70 22.95 12.06
C VAL A 273 -21.12 22.45 11.85
N GLU A 274 -21.93 23.25 11.16
CA GLU A 274 -23.26 22.85 10.72
C GLU A 274 -23.12 21.67 9.68
N LYS A 275 -24.02 20.69 9.77
CA LYS A 275 -24.00 19.51 8.85
C LYS A 275 -24.05 19.92 7.37
N SER A 276 -24.86 20.95 7.05
CA SER A 276 -24.98 21.45 5.67
C SER A 276 -23.68 22.05 5.14
N VAL A 277 -22.91 22.69 6.02
CA VAL A 277 -21.62 23.31 5.70
C VAL A 277 -20.55 22.20 5.49
N ASN A 278 -20.53 21.21 6.40
CA ASN A 278 -19.65 20.05 6.27
C ASN A 278 -19.86 19.30 4.94
N CYS A 279 -21.13 19.03 4.59
CA CYS A 279 -21.47 18.37 3.33
C CYS A 279 -21.02 19.17 2.09
N ARG A 280 -21.14 20.50 2.11
CA ARG A 280 -20.70 21.36 0.99
C ARG A 280 -19.18 21.44 0.88
N LYS A 281 -18.48 21.54 2.01
CA LYS A 281 -17.01 21.60 2.03
C LYS A 281 -16.40 20.28 1.53
N ASN A 282 -16.92 19.15 1.99
CA ASN A 282 -16.41 17.82 1.64
C ASN A 282 -14.87 17.73 1.85
N ASP A 283 -14.12 17.13 0.92
CA ASP A 283 -12.65 17.00 0.96
C ASP A 283 -11.90 18.23 0.41
N ARG A 284 -12.49 19.42 0.43
CA ARG A 284 -11.85 20.66 0.00
C ARG A 284 -11.24 21.41 1.19
N LEU A 285 -10.17 22.17 0.94
CA LEU A 285 -9.76 23.21 1.86
C LEU A 285 -10.80 24.34 1.81
N PRO A 286 -11.04 25.05 2.92
CA PRO A 286 -11.87 26.25 2.89
C PRO A 286 -11.22 27.28 1.96
N ASP A 287 -12.06 28.01 1.21
CA ASP A 287 -11.59 29.14 0.43
C ASP A 287 -11.08 30.23 1.40
N LEU A 288 -9.92 30.80 1.08
CA LEU A 288 -9.44 31.98 1.79
C LEU A 288 -10.34 33.13 1.36
N ALA A 289 -11.12 33.67 2.32
CA ALA A 289 -11.94 34.85 2.12
C ALA A 289 -11.08 36.10 1.97
#